data_9e901c1d80d1d14c29ad1c8f2a2473f2
#
_entry.id   9e901c1d80d1d14c29ad1c8f2a2473f2
#
_cell.length_a   1.000
_cell.length_b   1.000
_cell.length_c   1.000
_cell.angle_alpha   90.00
_cell.angle_beta   90.00
_cell.angle_gamma   90.00
#
_symmetry.space_group_name_H-M   'P 1'
#
loop_
_entity.id
_entity.type
_entity.pdbx_description
1 polymer ?
#
loop_
_entity_poly.entity_id
_entity_poly.type
_entity_poly.pdbx_seq_one_letter_code
_entity_poly.pdbx_strand_id
1 'polypeptide(L)'
;MRSSTIDRITNETNIKLVLNLDGAGKGSIKTRIPFFDHMLDQLTFHSQIDLELNAQGDVEIDYHHTVEDCGICLGKAFSEAMGDKKGINRYGFF
;
A
#
# COMPACT_ATOMS: atom_id res chain seq x y z
N MET A 1 -8.56 15.34 5.59
CA MET A 1 -8.42 13.98 5.03
C MET A 1 -6.95 13.59 5.04
N ARG A 2 -6.64 12.44 5.62
CA ARG A 2 -5.26 11.97 5.74
C ARG A 2 -4.95 11.07 4.55
N SER A 3 -4.31 11.63 3.55
CA SER A 3 -4.00 10.91 2.32
C SER A 3 -2.57 11.17 1.86
N SER A 4 -2.07 10.29 1.00
CA SER A 4 -0.75 10.43 0.39
C SER A 4 -0.70 9.70 -0.95
N THR A 5 0.23 10.13 -1.79
CA THR A 5 0.50 9.52 -3.08
C THR A 5 2.00 9.26 -3.18
N ILE A 6 2.36 8.04 -3.54
CA ILE A 6 3.76 7.64 -3.70
C ILE A 6 3.96 7.12 -5.12
N ASP A 7 4.99 7.64 -5.77
CA ASP A 7 5.50 7.12 -7.03
C ASP A 7 6.93 6.66 -6.81
N ARG A 8 7.21 5.41 -7.17
CA ARG A 8 8.54 4.84 -7.01
C ARG A 8 8.94 4.08 -8.28
N ILE A 9 10.02 4.50 -8.89
CA ILE A 9 10.56 3.87 -10.08
C ILE A 9 12.00 3.44 -9.79
N THR A 10 12.26 2.14 -9.93
CA THR A 10 13.61 1.58 -9.85
C THR A 10 13.91 0.84 -11.15
N ASN A 11 15.07 0.22 -11.24
CA ASN A 11 15.39 -0.61 -12.39
C ASN A 11 14.49 -1.84 -12.50
N GLU A 12 13.96 -2.31 -11.38
CA GLU A 12 13.17 -3.55 -11.30
C GLU A 12 11.68 -3.32 -11.18
N THR A 13 11.24 -2.15 -10.70
CA THR A 13 9.83 -1.90 -10.41
C THR A 13 9.39 -0.50 -10.80
N ASN A 14 8.09 -0.38 -11.09
CA ASN A 14 7.41 0.89 -11.28
C ASN A 14 6.11 0.83 -10.48
N ILE A 15 6.00 1.63 -9.41
CA ILE A 15 4.90 1.54 -8.46
C ILE A 15 4.24 2.90 -8.28
N LYS A 16 2.92 2.90 -8.39
CA LYS A 16 2.09 4.04 -8.02
C LYS A 16 1.11 3.62 -6.95
N LEU A 17 1.05 4.39 -5.87
CA LEU A 17 0.21 4.09 -4.72
C LEU A 17 -0.49 5.34 -4.23
N VAL A 18 -1.79 5.25 -4.01
CA VAL A 18 -2.60 6.32 -3.42
C VAL A 18 -3.30 5.75 -2.20
N LEU A 19 -3.07 6.37 -1.05
CA LEU A 19 -3.63 5.94 0.24
C LEU A 19 -4.51 7.04 0.82
N ASN A 20 -5.68 6.66 1.31
CA ASN A 20 -6.53 7.54 2.11
C ASN A 20 -6.91 6.80 3.40
N LEU A 21 -6.40 7.28 4.53
CA LEU A 21 -6.69 6.67 5.84
C LEU A 21 -8.13 6.90 6.27
N ASP A 22 -8.77 7.94 5.76
CA ASP A 22 -10.16 8.27 6.10
C ASP A 22 -11.12 7.77 5.00
N GLY A 23 -10.85 6.59 4.49
CA GLY A 23 -11.60 5.98 3.41
C GLY A 23 -12.79 5.16 3.87
N ALA A 24 -13.26 4.29 2.99
CA ALA A 24 -14.42 3.44 3.20
C ALA A 24 -14.15 1.96 2.92
N GLY A 25 -12.88 1.58 2.81
CA GLY A 25 -12.49 0.19 2.54
C GLY A 25 -12.45 -0.17 1.06
N LYS A 26 -12.24 0.82 0.19
CA LYS A 26 -12.17 0.60 -1.27
C LYS A 26 -10.75 0.31 -1.70
N GLY A 27 -10.57 -0.82 -2.37
CA GLY A 27 -9.27 -1.23 -2.90
C GLY A 27 -9.28 -1.37 -4.41
N SER A 28 -8.17 -0.95 -5.03
CA SER A 28 -7.86 -1.24 -6.42
C SER A 28 -6.39 -1.64 -6.48
N ILE A 29 -6.13 -2.94 -6.44
CA ILE A 29 -4.80 -3.50 -6.21
C ILE A 29 -4.40 -4.36 -7.40
N LYS A 30 -3.28 -4.03 -8.03
CA LYS A 30 -2.74 -4.75 -9.17
C LYS A 30 -1.23 -4.86 -9.04
N THR A 31 -0.73 -5.99 -8.54
CA THR A 31 0.70 -6.23 -8.37
C THR A 31 1.23 -7.32 -9.30
N ARG A 32 0.36 -8.01 -10.04
CA ARG A 32 0.67 -9.18 -10.85
C ARG A 32 1.00 -10.42 -10.00
N ILE A 33 0.78 -10.33 -8.69
CA ILE A 33 0.92 -11.45 -7.76
C ILE A 33 -0.44 -11.69 -7.13
N PRO A 34 -1.23 -12.66 -7.61
CA PRO A 34 -2.63 -12.80 -7.20
C PRO A 34 -2.84 -12.96 -5.69
N PHE A 35 -1.99 -13.71 -5.01
CA PHE A 35 -2.12 -13.89 -3.58
C PHE A 35 -1.83 -12.59 -2.82
N PHE A 36 -0.83 -11.84 -3.25
CA PHE A 36 -0.49 -10.55 -2.66
C PHE A 36 -1.62 -9.55 -2.87
N ASP A 37 -2.20 -9.52 -4.07
CA ASP A 37 -3.38 -8.69 -4.35
C ASP A 37 -4.52 -9.01 -3.38
N HIS A 38 -4.79 -10.29 -3.16
CA HIS A 38 -5.84 -10.74 -2.25
C HIS A 38 -5.56 -10.27 -0.82
N MET A 39 -4.33 -10.43 -0.33
CA MET A 39 -3.98 -10.03 1.03
C MET A 39 -4.09 -8.52 1.23
N LEU A 40 -3.68 -7.73 0.24
CA LEU A 40 -3.81 -6.28 0.31
C LEU A 40 -5.27 -5.82 0.22
N ASP A 41 -6.09 -6.51 -0.56
CA ASP A 41 -7.53 -6.26 -0.58
C ASP A 41 -8.16 -6.52 0.80
N GLN A 42 -7.75 -7.60 1.47
CA GLN A 42 -8.24 -7.91 2.82
C GLN A 42 -7.82 -6.82 3.81
N LEU A 43 -6.56 -6.40 3.76
CA LEU A 43 -6.09 -5.31 4.60
C LEU A 43 -6.92 -4.04 4.38
N THR A 44 -7.14 -3.68 3.12
CA THR A 44 -7.88 -2.47 2.74
C THR A 44 -9.32 -2.52 3.24
N PHE A 45 -10.00 -3.63 3.00
CA PHE A 45 -11.40 -3.79 3.39
C PHE A 45 -11.57 -3.75 4.91
N HIS A 46 -10.77 -4.52 5.63
CA HIS A 46 -10.93 -4.63 7.08
C HIS A 46 -10.45 -3.42 7.86
N SER A 47 -9.49 -2.66 7.33
CA SER A 47 -9.02 -1.44 7.96
C SER A 47 -9.84 -0.21 7.61
N GLN A 48 -10.74 -0.32 6.63
CA GLN A 48 -11.59 0.78 6.14
C GLN A 48 -10.79 1.95 5.55
N ILE A 49 -9.57 1.68 5.11
CA ILE A 49 -8.80 2.65 4.31
C ILE A 49 -9.18 2.52 2.83
N ASP A 50 -8.84 3.51 2.02
CA ASP A 50 -8.87 3.36 0.58
C ASP A 50 -7.44 3.22 0.08
N LEU A 51 -7.20 2.27 -0.80
CA LEU A 51 -5.87 2.00 -1.34
C LEU A 51 -5.95 1.71 -2.84
N GLU A 52 -5.26 2.53 -3.63
CA GLU A 52 -4.98 2.22 -5.03
C GLU A 52 -3.51 1.87 -5.15
N LEU A 53 -3.22 0.71 -5.70
CA LEU A 53 -1.85 0.24 -5.89
C LEU A 53 -1.73 -0.40 -7.26
N ASN A 54 -0.85 0.15 -8.08
CA ASN A 54 -0.48 -0.44 -9.35
C ASN A 54 1.03 -0.64 -9.34
N ALA A 55 1.47 -1.88 -9.34
CA ALA A 55 2.86 -2.24 -9.32
C ALA A 55 3.21 -3.08 -10.54
N GLN A 56 4.24 -2.64 -11.27
CA GLN A 56 4.82 -3.40 -12.36
C GLN A 56 6.26 -3.69 -12.00
N GLY A 57 6.58 -4.97 -11.87
CA GLY A 57 7.89 -5.43 -11.47
C GLY A 57 8.34 -6.64 -12.27
N ASP A 58 9.52 -7.13 -11.94
CA ASP A 58 10.17 -8.24 -12.59
C ASP A 58 9.67 -9.60 -12.07
N VAL A 59 8.34 -9.78 -12.03
CA VAL A 59 7.69 -10.97 -11.45
C VAL A 59 8.06 -12.26 -12.20
N GLU A 60 8.50 -12.17 -13.44
CA GLU A 60 8.99 -13.32 -14.21
C GLU A 60 10.32 -13.85 -13.67
N ILE A 61 11.05 -13.07 -12.90
CA ILE A 61 12.27 -13.50 -12.21
C ILE A 61 11.91 -14.09 -10.87
N ASP A 62 11.30 -13.28 -9.99
CA ASP A 62 10.66 -13.72 -8.76
C ASP A 62 9.83 -12.56 -8.22
N TYR A 63 9.28 -12.73 -7.02
CA TYR A 63 8.38 -11.73 -6.43
C TYR A 63 9.08 -10.76 -5.47
N HIS A 64 10.38 -10.94 -5.24
CA HIS A 64 11.12 -10.22 -4.20
C HIS A 64 11.03 -8.70 -4.36
N HIS A 65 11.43 -8.19 -5.54
CA HIS A 65 11.48 -6.74 -5.76
C HIS A 65 10.10 -6.10 -5.69
N THR A 66 9.09 -6.76 -6.26
CA THR A 66 7.74 -6.23 -6.26
C THR A 66 7.18 -6.14 -4.83
N VAL A 67 7.30 -7.21 -4.04
CA VAL A 67 6.79 -7.24 -2.67
C VAL A 67 7.54 -6.24 -1.78
N GLU A 68 8.86 -6.22 -1.87
CA GLU A 68 9.69 -5.31 -1.08
C GLU A 68 9.36 -3.85 -1.38
N ASP A 69 9.31 -3.49 -2.66
CA ASP A 69 9.07 -2.10 -3.05
C ASP A 69 7.64 -1.65 -2.77
N CYS A 70 6.66 -2.55 -2.90
CA CYS A 70 5.29 -2.27 -2.46
C CYS A 70 5.24 -2.00 -0.96
N GLY A 71 5.97 -2.78 -0.17
CA GLY A 71 6.07 -2.58 1.28
C GLY A 71 6.69 -1.23 1.63
N ILE A 72 7.77 -0.85 0.94
CA ILE A 72 8.41 0.45 1.12
C ILE A 72 7.43 1.58 0.80
N CYS A 73 6.74 1.50 -0.34
CA CYS A 73 5.77 2.51 -0.75
C CYS A 73 4.62 2.62 0.25
N LEU A 74 4.09 1.50 0.69
CA LEU A 74 2.97 1.49 1.64
C LEU A 74 3.39 2.10 2.97
N GLY A 75 4.58 1.76 3.48
CA GLY A 75 5.10 2.33 4.71
C GLY A 75 5.29 3.84 4.63
N LYS A 76 5.85 4.34 3.52
CA LYS A 76 6.00 5.77 3.28
C LYS A 76 4.64 6.47 3.22
N ALA A 77 3.68 5.87 2.52
CA ALA A 77 2.34 6.43 2.39
C ALA A 77 1.65 6.57 3.75
N PHE A 78 1.74 5.53 4.59
CA PHE A 78 1.20 5.60 5.94
C PHE A 78 1.87 6.69 6.77
N SER A 79 3.19 6.76 6.72
CA SER A 79 3.94 7.78 7.47
C SER A 79 3.54 9.19 7.06
N GLU A 80 3.43 9.46 5.77
CA GLU A 80 3.03 10.78 5.26
C GLU A 80 1.58 11.11 5.61
N ALA A 81 0.68 10.15 5.46
CA ALA A 81 -0.74 10.38 5.72
C ALA A 81 -1.04 10.60 7.20
N MET A 82 -0.31 9.94 8.10
CA MET A 82 -0.47 10.14 9.54
C MET A 82 0.11 11.46 10.04
N GLY A 83 1.00 12.06 9.28
CA GLY A 83 1.63 13.34 9.66
C GLY A 83 2.37 13.23 10.98
N ASP A 84 2.01 14.10 11.95
CA ASP A 84 2.66 14.14 13.27
C ASP A 84 2.16 13.04 14.22
N LYS A 85 1.25 12.21 13.77
CA LYS A 85 0.69 11.08 14.52
C LYS A 85 -0.07 11.45 15.78
N LYS A 86 -0.53 12.70 15.89
CA LYS A 86 -1.38 13.11 17.00
C LYS A 86 -2.74 12.44 16.91
N GLY A 87 -3.27 11.99 18.05
CA GLY A 87 -4.61 11.42 18.13
C GLY A 87 -4.74 9.99 17.68
N ILE A 88 -3.64 9.33 17.30
CA ILE A 88 -3.69 7.90 16.92
C ILE A 88 -3.62 7.02 18.17
N ASN A 89 -4.24 5.85 18.09
CA ASN A 89 -4.03 4.80 19.07
C ASN A 89 -2.75 4.08 18.71
N ARG A 90 -1.79 4.04 19.64
CA ARG A 90 -0.46 3.46 19.38
C ARG A 90 -0.42 1.96 19.59
N TYR A 91 -1.52 1.38 20.04
CA TYR A 91 -1.59 -0.03 20.35
C TYR A 91 -2.98 -0.56 20.02
N GLY A 92 -3.02 -1.76 19.46
CA GLY A 92 -4.23 -2.48 19.20
C GLY A 92 -3.93 -3.99 19.17
N PHE A 93 -4.94 -4.78 19.47
CA PHE A 93 -4.82 -6.23 19.33
C PHE A 93 -6.18 -6.82 18.94
N PHE A 94 -6.11 -8.03 18.41
CA PHE A 94 -7.30 -8.69 17.91
C PHE A 94 -7.32 -10.15 18.30
#